data_6103fdd793a1640e4b5d1e7faebd2a81
#
_entry.id   6103fdd793a1640e4b5d1e7faebd2a81
#
_cell.length_a   1.000
_cell.length_b   1.000
_cell.length_c   1.000
_cell.angle_alpha   90.00
_cell.angle_beta   90.00
_cell.angle_gamma   90.00
#
_symmetry.space_group_name_H-M   'P 1'
#
loop_
_entity.id
_entity.type
_entity.pdbx_description
1 polymer ?
#
loop_
_entity_poly.entity_id
_entity_poly.type
_entity_poly.pdbx_seq_one_letter_code
_entity_poly.pdbx_strand_id
1 'polypeptide(L)'
;MTIVIPENYHAEKLLKDHGIVCKTPEEARKEKFPSIRIGILNIMPQAETYEFNLLYPLGRSILQVEPVWIRLKTHNYYSTENPHLENLYVFFEEAVAEKKLDGLILTGAPVEDIPFHEVIFWDEVCEIIDYA
;
A
#
# COMPACT_ATOMS: atom_id res chain seq x y z
N MET A 1 2.55 -7.80 16.23
CA MET A 1 1.82 -6.55 15.92
C MET A 1 2.80 -5.46 15.46
N THR A 2 3.41 -5.71 14.35
CA THR A 2 4.48 -4.86 13.82
C THR A 2 4.24 -4.52 12.36
N ILE A 3 4.40 -3.23 12.02
CA ILE A 3 4.36 -2.71 10.66
C ILE A 3 5.75 -2.20 10.29
N VAL A 4 6.20 -2.55 9.09
CA VAL A 4 7.44 -2.04 8.51
C VAL A 4 7.10 -0.83 7.64
N ILE A 5 7.58 0.34 8.03
CA ILE A 5 7.28 1.61 7.34
C ILE A 5 8.56 2.39 7.08
N PRO A 6 8.56 3.30 6.09
CA PRO A 6 9.71 4.17 5.86
C PRO A 6 10.02 5.04 7.07
N GLU A 7 11.27 5.45 7.19
CA GLU A 7 11.68 6.43 8.19
C GLU A 7 10.90 7.73 7.99
N ASN A 8 10.46 8.35 9.09
CA ASN A 8 9.67 9.58 9.09
C ASN A 8 8.32 9.47 8.36
N TYR A 9 7.72 8.28 8.38
CA TYR A 9 6.41 8.09 7.77
C TYR A 9 5.34 8.90 8.52
N HIS A 10 4.45 9.58 7.77
CA HIS A 10 3.49 10.54 8.33
C HIS A 10 2.52 9.95 9.36
N ALA A 11 2.15 8.68 9.22
CA ALA A 11 1.21 8.01 10.12
C ALA A 11 1.90 7.24 11.26
N GLU A 12 3.22 7.30 11.38
CA GLU A 12 3.98 6.55 12.39
C GLU A 12 3.50 6.86 13.81
N LYS A 13 3.38 8.14 14.14
CA LYS A 13 2.93 8.56 15.46
C LYS A 13 1.55 8.03 15.78
N LEU A 14 0.64 8.13 14.83
CA LEU A 14 -0.73 7.67 15.00
C LEU A 14 -0.80 6.16 15.20
N LEU A 15 0.00 5.41 14.44
CA LEU A 15 0.12 3.95 14.61
C LEU A 15 0.65 3.59 16.00
N LYS A 16 1.71 4.26 16.46
CA LYS A 16 2.28 4.05 17.79
C LYS A 16 1.29 4.38 18.90
N ASP A 17 0.53 5.45 18.75
CA ASP A 17 -0.49 5.86 19.72
C ASP A 17 -1.60 4.81 19.85
N HIS A 18 -1.80 4.01 18.81
CA HIS A 18 -2.76 2.88 18.80
C HIS A 18 -2.12 1.54 19.15
N GLY A 19 -0.91 1.53 19.66
CA GLY A 19 -0.25 0.32 20.14
C GLY A 19 0.42 -0.54 19.06
N ILE A 20 0.64 0.02 17.87
CA ILE A 20 1.31 -0.68 16.79
C ILE A 20 2.82 -0.40 16.87
N VAL A 21 3.64 -1.45 16.84
CA VAL A 21 5.10 -1.32 16.77
C VAL A 21 5.48 -1.02 15.32
N CYS A 22 6.27 0.04 15.14
CA CYS A 22 6.74 0.45 13.81
C CYS A 22 8.24 0.21 13.71
N LYS A 23 8.67 -0.37 12.59
CA LYS A 23 10.08 -0.61 12.28
C LYS A 23 10.39 -0.09 10.89
N THR A 24 11.64 0.34 10.68
CA THR A 24 12.12 0.66 9.34
C THR A 24 12.45 -0.63 8.59
N PRO A 25 12.50 -0.60 7.23
CA PRO A 25 12.92 -1.77 6.47
C PRO A 25 14.32 -2.28 6.87
N GLU A 26 15.20 -1.38 7.25
CA GLU A 26 16.56 -1.73 7.69
C GLU A 26 16.54 -2.49 9.02
N GLU A 27 15.75 -2.03 9.99
CA GLU A 27 15.58 -2.72 11.26
C GLU A 27 14.95 -4.10 11.07
N ALA A 28 13.94 -4.20 10.19
CA ALA A 28 13.26 -5.45 9.89
C ALA A 28 14.21 -6.49 9.27
N ARG A 29 15.13 -6.06 8.40
CA ARG A 29 16.11 -6.96 7.77
C ARG A 29 17.11 -7.56 8.75
N LYS A 30 17.36 -6.89 9.87
CA LYS A 30 18.27 -7.39 10.92
C LYS A 30 17.64 -8.46 11.78
N GLU A 31 16.33 -8.66 11.70
CA GLU A 31 15.63 -9.63 12.50
C GLU A 31 15.57 -11.00 11.85
N LYS A 32 15.41 -12.03 12.71
CA LYS A 32 15.34 -13.43 12.27
C LYS A 32 14.00 -13.81 11.66
N PHE A 33 12.96 -12.96 11.85
CA PHE A 33 11.62 -13.24 11.34
C PHE A 33 11.43 -12.62 9.96
N PRO A 34 10.94 -13.37 8.98
CA PRO A 34 10.60 -12.78 7.70
C PRO A 34 9.35 -11.89 7.85
N SER A 35 9.34 -10.78 7.15
CA SER A 35 8.12 -9.96 7.03
C SER A 35 7.23 -10.53 5.94
N ILE A 36 5.92 -10.45 6.14
CA ILE A 36 4.95 -10.70 5.09
C ILE A 36 4.83 -9.43 4.24
N ARG A 37 5.01 -9.58 2.96
CA ARG A 37 5.00 -8.47 2.01
C ARG A 37 3.63 -8.35 1.37
N ILE A 38 2.89 -7.29 1.71
CA ILE A 38 1.52 -7.06 1.25
C ILE A 38 1.50 -5.84 0.32
N GLY A 39 1.17 -6.09 -0.94
CA GLY A 39 0.93 -5.01 -1.89
C GLY A 39 -0.42 -4.35 -1.61
N ILE A 40 -0.46 -3.03 -1.60
CA ILE A 40 -1.69 -2.28 -1.39
C ILE A 40 -1.87 -1.34 -2.57
N LEU A 41 -2.80 -1.68 -3.45
CA LEU A 41 -3.21 -0.84 -4.56
C LEU A 41 -4.25 0.16 -4.04
N ASN A 42 -3.79 1.35 -3.70
CA ASN A 42 -4.63 2.39 -3.10
C ASN A 42 -5.10 3.36 -4.17
N ILE A 43 -6.36 3.22 -4.57
CA ILE A 43 -7.00 4.05 -5.60
C ILE A 43 -7.90 5.13 -4.97
N MET A 44 -8.00 5.15 -3.64
CA MET A 44 -8.87 6.09 -2.94
C MET A 44 -8.38 7.53 -3.10
N PRO A 45 -9.30 8.49 -3.21
CA PRO A 45 -8.93 9.90 -3.13
C PRO A 45 -8.32 10.19 -1.76
N GLN A 46 -7.44 11.20 -1.68
CA GLN A 46 -6.72 11.52 -0.45
C GLN A 46 -6.02 10.29 0.13
N ALA A 47 -5.18 9.66 -0.68
CA ALA A 47 -4.51 8.39 -0.34
C ALA A 47 -3.86 8.40 1.04
N GLU A 48 -3.21 9.51 1.43
CA GLU A 48 -2.56 9.63 2.74
C GLU A 48 -3.52 9.40 3.90
N THR A 49 -4.75 9.91 3.80
CA THR A 49 -5.76 9.75 4.84
C THR A 49 -6.17 8.29 5.01
N TYR A 50 -6.28 7.56 3.91
CA TYR A 50 -6.69 6.16 3.93
C TYR A 50 -5.57 5.22 4.33
N GLU A 51 -4.31 5.63 4.22
CA GLU A 51 -3.17 4.77 4.54
C GLU A 51 -3.22 4.25 5.98
N PHE A 52 -3.49 5.11 6.94
CA PHE A 52 -3.63 4.68 8.32
C PHE A 52 -4.74 3.63 8.48
N ASN A 53 -5.88 3.85 7.85
CA ASN A 53 -7.04 2.94 7.94
C ASN A 53 -6.72 1.57 7.36
N LEU A 54 -5.84 1.49 6.40
CA LEU A 54 -5.37 0.23 5.82
C LEU A 54 -4.29 -0.43 6.67
N LEU A 55 -3.39 0.35 7.23
CA LEU A 55 -2.28 -0.16 8.05
C LEU A 55 -2.70 -0.62 9.43
N TYR A 56 -3.67 0.04 10.04
CA TYR A 56 -4.07 -0.28 11.40
C TYR A 56 -4.52 -1.75 11.57
N PRO A 57 -5.44 -2.27 10.73
CA PRO A 57 -5.80 -3.69 10.83
C PRO A 57 -4.63 -4.64 10.56
N LEU A 58 -3.76 -4.32 9.62
CA LEU A 58 -2.58 -5.13 9.31
C LEU A 58 -1.61 -5.16 10.50
N GLY A 59 -1.42 -4.02 11.15
CA GLY A 59 -0.56 -3.90 12.32
C GLY A 59 -1.10 -4.62 13.56
N ARG A 60 -2.39 -4.96 13.56
CA ARG A 60 -3.00 -5.74 14.64
C ARG A 60 -2.82 -7.25 14.47
N SER A 61 -2.29 -7.68 13.34
CA SER A 61 -1.98 -9.08 13.10
C SER A 61 -0.76 -9.52 13.94
N ILE A 62 -0.65 -10.82 14.21
CA ILE A 62 0.51 -11.37 14.90
C ILE A 62 1.76 -11.42 14.01
N LEU A 63 1.60 -11.16 12.73
CA LEU A 63 2.67 -11.21 11.76
C LEU A 63 3.31 -9.83 11.58
N GLN A 64 4.59 -9.80 11.25
CA GLN A 64 5.26 -8.58 10.84
C GLN A 64 4.92 -8.31 9.39
N VAL A 65 4.29 -7.16 9.10
CA VAL A 65 3.82 -6.81 7.78
C VAL A 65 4.64 -5.67 7.18
N GLU A 66 5.12 -5.88 5.98
CA GLU A 66 5.77 -4.86 5.15
C GLU A 66 4.81 -4.45 4.04
N PRO A 67 4.13 -3.30 4.16
CA PRO A 67 3.26 -2.82 3.10
C PRO A 67 4.06 -2.29 1.92
N VAL A 68 3.61 -2.61 0.72
CA VAL A 68 4.16 -2.09 -0.52
C VAL A 68 3.06 -1.30 -1.20
N TRP A 69 3.20 0.01 -1.22
CA TRP A 69 2.20 0.90 -1.78
C TRP A 69 2.32 0.95 -3.29
N ILE A 70 1.21 0.66 -3.97
CA ILE A 70 1.15 0.55 -5.43
C ILE A 70 0.19 1.60 -5.98
N ARG A 71 0.61 2.26 -7.05
CA ARG A 71 -0.23 3.20 -7.79
C ARG A 71 -0.43 2.73 -9.23
N LEU A 72 -1.54 3.16 -9.82
CA LEU A 72 -1.86 2.89 -11.22
C LEU A 72 -1.24 3.93 -12.14
N LYS A 73 -0.79 3.53 -13.30
CA LYS A 73 -0.28 4.42 -14.34
C LYS A 73 -1.41 5.18 -15.03
N THR A 74 -2.56 4.53 -15.18
CA THR A 74 -3.71 5.04 -15.94
C THR A 74 -4.70 5.84 -15.10
N HIS A 75 -4.49 5.94 -13.78
CA HIS A 75 -5.36 6.69 -12.87
C HIS A 75 -4.73 8.03 -12.49
N ASN A 76 -5.55 9.08 -12.45
CA ASN A 76 -5.14 10.42 -12.01
C ASN A 76 -5.43 10.61 -10.52
N TYR A 77 -4.38 10.90 -9.75
CA TYR A 77 -4.48 11.10 -8.30
C TYR A 77 -4.60 12.59 -7.96
N TYR A 78 -5.73 13.20 -8.30
CA TYR A 78 -5.92 14.65 -8.14
C TYR A 78 -5.88 15.13 -6.70
N SER A 79 -6.33 14.31 -5.75
CA SER A 79 -6.44 14.69 -4.35
C SER A 79 -5.24 14.28 -3.50
N THR A 80 -4.23 13.68 -4.10
CA THR A 80 -2.99 13.28 -3.41
C THR A 80 -1.82 14.08 -3.97
N GLU A 81 -0.98 14.61 -3.10
CA GLU A 81 0.18 15.38 -3.51
C GLU A 81 1.19 14.52 -4.27
N ASN A 82 1.70 15.03 -5.38
CA ASN A 82 2.67 14.31 -6.20
C ASN A 82 3.92 13.85 -5.43
N PRO A 83 4.55 14.67 -4.54
CA PRO A 83 5.71 14.22 -3.78
C PRO A 83 5.42 12.98 -2.93
N HIS A 84 4.24 12.87 -2.35
CA HIS A 84 3.85 11.68 -1.58
C HIS A 84 3.77 10.43 -2.45
N LEU A 85 3.13 10.55 -3.62
CA LEU A 85 3.05 9.43 -4.58
C LEU A 85 4.43 9.01 -5.08
N GLU A 86 5.27 9.96 -5.45
CA GLU A 86 6.60 9.67 -5.98
C GLU A 86 7.52 9.03 -4.93
N ASN A 87 7.42 9.44 -3.67
CA ASN A 87 8.30 8.97 -2.61
C ASN A 87 7.89 7.63 -2.01
N LEU A 88 6.59 7.33 -1.99
CA LEU A 88 6.07 6.15 -1.31
C LEU A 88 5.50 5.10 -2.25
N TYR A 89 4.76 5.52 -3.28
CA TYR A 89 4.05 4.61 -4.17
C TYR A 89 4.91 4.20 -5.36
N VAL A 90 4.85 2.92 -5.72
CA VAL A 90 5.55 2.37 -6.89
C VAL A 90 4.53 1.78 -7.86
N PHE A 91 4.95 1.59 -9.11
CA PHE A 91 4.12 0.85 -10.07
C PHE A 91 4.19 -0.65 -9.77
N PHE A 92 3.18 -1.38 -10.18
CA PHE A 92 3.07 -2.81 -9.88
C PHE A 92 4.29 -3.60 -10.37
N GLU A 93 4.78 -3.30 -11.55
CA GLU A 93 5.97 -3.98 -12.11
C GLU A 93 7.20 -3.79 -11.22
N GLU A 94 7.39 -2.60 -10.67
CA GLU A 94 8.49 -2.32 -9.76
C GLU A 94 8.33 -3.09 -8.44
N ALA A 95 7.11 -3.16 -7.93
CA ALA A 95 6.83 -3.87 -6.68
C ALA A 95 7.17 -5.35 -6.76
N VAL A 96 6.80 -6.01 -7.85
CA VAL A 96 7.02 -7.46 -8.01
C VAL A 96 8.42 -7.79 -8.52
N ALA A 97 9.11 -6.84 -9.19
CA ALA A 97 10.46 -7.04 -9.67
C ALA A 97 11.48 -7.15 -8.53
N GLU A 98 11.26 -6.42 -7.45
CA GLU A 98 12.16 -6.42 -6.30
C GLU A 98 12.05 -7.72 -5.50
N LYS A 99 10.82 -8.12 -5.15
CA LYS A 99 10.53 -9.32 -4.38
C LYS A 99 9.08 -9.70 -4.55
N LYS A 100 8.77 -10.99 -4.49
CA LYS A 100 7.40 -11.50 -4.56
C LYS A 100 6.53 -10.91 -3.45
N LEU A 101 5.29 -10.59 -3.79
CA LEU A 101 4.27 -10.23 -2.81
C LEU A 101 3.61 -11.48 -2.25
N ASP A 102 3.33 -11.46 -0.96
CA ASP A 102 2.61 -12.55 -0.28
C ASP A 102 1.09 -12.36 -0.33
N GLY A 103 0.66 -11.13 -0.55
CA GLY A 103 -0.75 -10.80 -0.69
C GLY A 103 -0.95 -9.47 -1.39
N LEU A 104 -2.20 -9.21 -1.79
CA LEU A 104 -2.57 -7.98 -2.47
C LEU A 104 -3.91 -7.48 -1.93
N ILE A 105 -3.95 -6.19 -1.60
CA ILE A 105 -5.16 -5.49 -1.21
C ILE A 105 -5.50 -4.48 -2.29
N LEU A 106 -6.74 -4.52 -2.75
CA LEU A 106 -7.29 -3.53 -3.68
C LEU A 106 -8.27 -2.65 -2.93
N THR A 107 -8.11 -1.34 -3.00
CA THR A 107 -9.09 -0.43 -2.45
C THR A 107 -10.18 -0.14 -3.49
N GLY A 108 -11.30 0.42 -3.04
CA GLY A 108 -12.31 0.95 -3.95
C GLY A 108 -11.85 2.26 -4.58
N ALA A 109 -12.65 2.76 -5.51
CA ALA A 109 -12.51 4.07 -6.11
C ALA A 109 -13.92 4.66 -6.31
N PRO A 110 -14.06 5.99 -6.39
CA PRO A 110 -15.38 6.62 -6.54
C PRO A 110 -15.89 6.51 -8.00
N VAL A 111 -16.13 5.28 -8.46
CA VAL A 111 -16.58 4.98 -9.83
C VAL A 111 -17.82 4.10 -9.87
N GLU A 112 -18.59 4.11 -8.81
CA GLU A 112 -19.77 3.24 -8.65
C GLU A 112 -20.87 3.48 -9.68
N ASP A 113 -20.94 4.68 -10.24
CA ASP A 113 -21.93 5.04 -11.27
C ASP A 113 -21.46 4.78 -12.71
N ILE A 114 -20.26 4.23 -12.89
CA ILE A 114 -19.64 4.00 -14.19
C ILE A 114 -19.51 2.50 -14.44
N PRO A 115 -19.95 1.99 -15.61
CA PRO A 115 -19.69 0.59 -15.96
C PRO A 115 -18.18 0.28 -15.95
N PHE A 116 -17.81 -0.91 -15.55
CA PHE A 116 -16.39 -1.29 -15.40
C PHE A 116 -15.56 -1.04 -16.65
N HIS A 117 -16.11 -1.35 -17.84
CA HIS A 117 -15.38 -1.18 -19.10
C HIS A 117 -15.15 0.30 -19.49
N GLU A 118 -15.83 1.23 -18.84
CA GLU A 118 -15.64 2.68 -19.04
C GLU A 118 -14.69 3.31 -18.03
N VAL A 119 -14.26 2.55 -17.01
CA VAL A 119 -13.28 3.02 -16.03
C VAL A 119 -11.91 3.05 -16.69
N ILE A 120 -11.25 4.22 -16.69
CA ILE A 120 -9.98 4.44 -17.39
C ILE A 120 -8.90 3.43 -16.99
N PHE A 121 -8.83 3.05 -15.72
CA PHE A 121 -7.79 2.16 -15.20
C PHE A 121 -8.24 0.69 -15.13
N TRP A 122 -9.40 0.33 -15.68
CA TRP A 122 -9.95 -1.03 -15.55
C TRP A 122 -9.01 -2.11 -16.13
N ASP A 123 -8.46 -1.86 -17.31
CA ASP A 123 -7.56 -2.82 -17.95
C ASP A 123 -6.30 -3.07 -17.13
N GLU A 124 -5.73 -2.01 -16.58
CA GLU A 124 -4.54 -2.12 -15.71
C GLU A 124 -4.84 -2.94 -14.45
N VAL A 125 -5.99 -2.70 -13.81
CA VAL A 125 -6.42 -3.46 -12.65
C VAL A 125 -6.60 -4.93 -12.99
N CYS A 126 -7.21 -5.24 -14.16
CA CYS A 126 -7.35 -6.62 -14.61
C CYS A 126 -6.00 -7.31 -14.80
N GLU A 127 -5.03 -6.64 -15.39
CA GLU A 127 -3.68 -7.18 -15.56
C GLU A 127 -3.01 -7.51 -14.21
N ILE A 128 -3.17 -6.63 -13.24
CA ILE A 128 -2.64 -6.85 -11.88
C ILE A 128 -3.31 -8.06 -11.22
N ILE A 129 -4.63 -8.17 -11.33
CA ILE A 129 -5.38 -9.29 -10.77
C ILE A 129 -4.98 -10.61 -11.44
N ASP A 130 -4.81 -10.61 -12.75
CA ASP A 130 -4.40 -11.80 -13.50
C ASP A 130 -3.00 -12.27 -13.11
N TYR A 131 -2.10 -11.35 -12.82
CA TYR A 131 -0.77 -11.67 -12.32
C TYR A 131 -0.84 -12.30 -10.92
N ALA A 132 -1.68 -11.75 -10.06
CA ALA A 132 -1.84 -12.26 -8.71
C ALA A 132 -2.57 -13.61 -8.68
#